data_6013d96e3bb5403254d87779e9281ee0
#
_entry.id   6013d96e3bb5403254d87779e9281ee0
#
_cell.length_a   1.000
_cell.length_b   1.000
_cell.length_c   1.000
_cell.angle_alpha   90.00
_cell.angle_beta   90.00
_cell.angle_gamma   90.00
#
_symmetry.space_group_name_H-M   'P 1'
#
loop_
_entity.id
_entity.type
_entity.pdbx_description
1 polymer ?
#
loop_
_entity_poly.entity_id
_entity_poly.type
_entity_poly.pdbx_seq_one_letter_code
_entity_poly.pdbx_strand_id
1 'polypeptide(L)'
;MSTPRTRRVAAIGAAALALLLGPLVAPGAAAATPAADLPAGMVDALERDLGVPRAEASQRLTFQADAATKVRTLTQALGATYAGSWVDPAAGTVHVATTTPDKVRGPMAAGVTAVAVERTLADLESVGARLDAAGLPADVATWYVDVTTNRVVVEAVGSSTDAAAGLVAAAGVPADAVTLTTSPEAPTTFADVIGGNAYYINQTSRCSVGFAVQGGFVTAGHCGRTGASTTSPSGTFRGSSFPGNDYAWVQVRSGSTPRGLVNNYAGGTVRVTGSQQAAVGAYVCRSGSTTGWRCGTVQAYNASVRYAEGTVSGLIRTTVCAERGDSGGSLVAGTQAQGVTSGGSGSCSSGGTTYFQPVNEILQAYGLRLLTS
;
A
#
# COMPACT_ATOMS: atom_id res chain seq x y z
N MET A 1 -87.33 28.90 -75.23
CA MET A 1 -86.03 28.35 -75.60
C MET A 1 -85.56 27.51 -74.43
N SER A 2 -85.67 26.22 -74.52
CA SER A 2 -85.66 25.26 -73.46
C SER A 2 -84.28 24.68 -73.29
N THR A 3 -83.80 24.58 -72.06
CA THR A 3 -82.66 23.78 -71.72
C THR A 3 -83.08 22.52 -70.96
N PRO A 4 -82.60 21.35 -71.33
CA PRO A 4 -83.01 20.11 -70.63
C PRO A 4 -82.15 19.84 -69.36
N ARG A 5 -82.84 19.44 -68.32
CA ARG A 5 -82.30 18.92 -67.07
C ARG A 5 -81.76 17.49 -67.26
N THR A 6 -80.50 17.23 -67.00
CA THR A 6 -79.97 15.92 -66.90
C THR A 6 -79.97 15.50 -65.44
N ARG A 7 -80.61 14.40 -65.16
CA ARG A 7 -80.63 13.68 -63.86
C ARG A 7 -79.27 12.94 -63.64
N ARG A 8 -78.64 13.21 -62.50
CA ARG A 8 -77.49 12.41 -62.08
C ARG A 8 -77.99 11.30 -61.16
N VAL A 9 -77.67 10.03 -61.55
CA VAL A 9 -77.86 8.79 -60.77
C VAL A 9 -76.80 8.76 -59.71
N ALA A 10 -77.20 8.59 -58.48
CA ALA A 10 -76.29 8.39 -57.34
C ALA A 10 -75.80 6.95 -57.34
N ALA A 11 -74.48 6.74 -57.50
CA ALA A 11 -73.83 5.43 -57.27
C ALA A 11 -73.39 5.35 -55.80
N ILE A 12 -73.92 4.35 -55.10
CA ILE A 12 -73.55 4.00 -53.76
C ILE A 12 -72.19 3.27 -53.85
N GLY A 13 -71.12 3.98 -53.47
CA GLY A 13 -69.77 3.39 -53.32
C GLY A 13 -69.61 2.75 -51.95
N ALA A 14 -69.39 1.45 -51.95
CA ALA A 14 -68.99 0.72 -50.74
C ALA A 14 -67.59 1.18 -50.27
N ALA A 15 -67.53 1.79 -49.10
CA ALA A 15 -66.27 2.13 -48.46
C ALA A 15 -65.62 0.88 -47.88
N ALA A 16 -64.57 0.38 -48.50
CA ALA A 16 -63.68 -0.63 -47.92
C ALA A 16 -62.83 0.02 -46.81
N LEU A 17 -63.08 -0.38 -45.58
CA LEU A 17 -62.29 0.01 -44.39
C LEU A 17 -60.93 -0.74 -44.45
N ALA A 18 -59.91 -0.11 -45.00
CA ALA A 18 -58.53 -0.61 -44.92
C ALA A 18 -57.99 -0.39 -43.48
N LEU A 19 -57.91 -1.47 -42.68
CA LEU A 19 -57.15 -1.49 -41.45
C LEU A 19 -55.68 -1.33 -41.77
N LEU A 20 -55.14 -0.12 -41.54
CA LEU A 20 -53.71 0.13 -41.50
C LEU A 20 -53.15 -0.53 -40.20
N LEU A 21 -52.64 -1.78 -40.33
CA LEU A 21 -51.74 -2.36 -39.36
C LEU A 21 -50.42 -1.57 -39.44
N GLY A 22 -50.29 -0.53 -38.59
CA GLY A 22 -49.00 0.11 -38.33
C GLY A 22 -48.04 -0.92 -37.73
N PRO A 23 -46.76 -0.90 -38.07
CA PRO A 23 -45.77 -1.76 -37.42
C PRO A 23 -45.75 -1.45 -35.91
N LEU A 24 -46.02 -2.48 -35.10
CA LEU A 24 -45.70 -2.47 -33.66
C LEU A 24 -44.20 -2.24 -33.54
N VAL A 25 -43.81 -0.99 -33.25
CA VAL A 25 -42.47 -0.67 -32.80
C VAL A 25 -42.34 -1.34 -31.44
N ALA A 26 -41.67 -2.50 -31.39
CA ALA A 26 -41.22 -3.09 -30.14
C ALA A 26 -40.41 -2.03 -29.39
N PRO A 27 -40.58 -1.86 -28.05
CA PRO A 27 -39.72 -0.97 -27.30
C PRO A 27 -38.28 -1.40 -27.56
N GLY A 28 -37.50 -0.51 -28.20
CA GLY A 28 -36.10 -0.75 -28.49
C GLY A 28 -35.42 -1.18 -27.21
N ALA A 29 -34.81 -2.37 -27.21
CA ALA A 29 -33.86 -2.74 -26.19
C ALA A 29 -32.89 -1.56 -26.06
N ALA A 30 -32.87 -0.92 -24.90
CA ALA A 30 -31.88 0.11 -24.60
C ALA A 30 -30.51 -0.50 -24.94
N ALA A 31 -29.82 0.11 -25.92
CA ALA A 31 -28.49 -0.32 -26.28
C ALA A 31 -27.67 -0.30 -24.99
N ALA A 32 -27.18 -1.47 -24.58
CA ALA A 32 -26.26 -1.56 -23.47
C ALA A 32 -25.12 -0.59 -23.76
N THR A 33 -24.93 0.38 -22.88
CA THR A 33 -23.77 1.27 -22.92
C THR A 33 -22.54 0.37 -23.08
N PRO A 34 -21.64 0.63 -24.07
CA PRO A 34 -20.46 -0.19 -24.21
C PRO A 34 -19.77 -0.25 -22.86
N ALA A 35 -19.43 -1.44 -22.39
CA ALA A 35 -18.67 -1.64 -21.17
C ALA A 35 -17.46 -0.70 -21.25
N ALA A 36 -17.41 0.29 -20.36
CA ALA A 36 -16.25 1.17 -20.27
C ALA A 36 -15.02 0.24 -20.25
N ASP A 37 -13.96 0.61 -21.01
CA ASP A 37 -12.73 -0.18 -21.06
C ASP A 37 -12.23 -0.39 -19.65
N LEU A 38 -12.58 -1.55 -19.07
CA LEU A 38 -12.19 -1.91 -17.72
C LEU A 38 -10.67 -2.12 -17.75
N PRO A 39 -9.92 -1.58 -16.78
CA PRO A 39 -8.48 -1.75 -16.73
C PRO A 39 -8.10 -3.23 -16.83
N ALA A 40 -7.19 -3.58 -17.74
CA ALA A 40 -6.73 -4.94 -17.92
C ALA A 40 -6.26 -5.52 -16.58
N GLY A 41 -6.73 -6.72 -16.24
CA GLY A 41 -6.39 -7.41 -14.99
C GLY A 41 -7.24 -7.06 -13.78
N MET A 42 -8.09 -6.02 -13.80
CA MET A 42 -8.94 -5.68 -12.64
C MET A 42 -9.98 -6.77 -12.37
N VAL A 43 -10.63 -7.30 -13.41
CA VAL A 43 -11.60 -8.40 -13.29
C VAL A 43 -10.93 -9.65 -12.75
N ASP A 44 -9.72 -9.98 -13.23
CA ASP A 44 -8.94 -11.12 -12.75
C ASP A 44 -8.56 -10.98 -11.27
N ALA A 45 -8.22 -9.76 -10.84
CA ALA A 45 -7.92 -9.47 -9.44
C ALA A 45 -9.16 -9.61 -8.54
N LEU A 46 -10.32 -9.11 -8.98
CA LEU A 46 -11.57 -9.25 -8.21
C LEU A 46 -11.99 -10.73 -8.08
N GLU A 47 -11.83 -11.52 -9.13
CA GLU A 47 -12.09 -12.96 -9.09
C GLU A 47 -11.15 -13.66 -8.09
N ARG A 48 -9.85 -13.37 -8.14
CA ARG A 48 -8.83 -13.96 -7.26
C ARG A 48 -8.99 -13.54 -5.79
N ASP A 49 -9.17 -12.24 -5.53
CA ASP A 49 -9.05 -11.67 -4.19
C ASP A 49 -10.40 -11.65 -3.43
N LEU A 50 -11.52 -11.54 -4.14
CA LEU A 50 -12.86 -11.49 -3.56
C LEU A 50 -13.69 -12.74 -3.84
N GLY A 51 -13.20 -13.68 -4.65
CA GLY A 51 -13.93 -14.90 -5.03
C GLY A 51 -15.19 -14.63 -5.87
N VAL A 52 -15.28 -13.46 -6.49
CA VAL A 52 -16.45 -13.05 -7.30
C VAL A 52 -16.29 -13.61 -8.71
N PRO A 53 -17.29 -14.35 -9.25
CA PRO A 53 -17.22 -14.85 -10.61
C PRO A 53 -16.98 -13.73 -11.63
N ARG A 54 -16.16 -13.99 -12.67
CA ARG A 54 -15.74 -13.02 -13.68
C ARG A 54 -16.88 -12.19 -14.28
N ALA A 55 -17.99 -12.85 -14.62
CA ALA A 55 -19.16 -12.19 -15.19
C ALA A 55 -19.78 -11.20 -14.17
N GLU A 56 -19.88 -11.60 -12.93
CA GLU A 56 -20.39 -10.79 -11.84
C GLU A 56 -19.44 -9.62 -11.53
N ALA A 57 -18.12 -9.85 -11.50
CA ALA A 57 -17.12 -8.79 -11.33
C ALA A 57 -17.27 -7.70 -12.41
N SER A 58 -17.46 -8.08 -13.67
CA SER A 58 -17.68 -7.13 -14.77
C SER A 58 -18.98 -6.34 -14.59
N GLN A 59 -20.06 -6.99 -14.16
CA GLN A 59 -21.35 -6.34 -13.89
C GLN A 59 -21.24 -5.33 -12.72
N ARG A 60 -20.58 -5.72 -11.65
CA ARG A 60 -20.35 -4.86 -10.48
C ARG A 60 -19.54 -3.62 -10.85
N LEU A 61 -18.48 -3.77 -11.67
CA LEU A 61 -17.67 -2.63 -12.13
C LEU A 61 -18.49 -1.68 -13.04
N THR A 62 -19.30 -2.22 -13.94
CA THR A 62 -20.21 -1.39 -14.77
C THR A 62 -21.21 -0.64 -13.89
N PHE A 63 -21.83 -1.33 -12.94
CA PHE A 63 -22.73 -0.70 -11.97
C PHE A 63 -22.06 0.43 -11.18
N GLN A 64 -20.82 0.25 -10.73
CA GLN A 64 -20.07 1.27 -9.98
C GLN A 64 -19.82 2.53 -10.81
N ALA A 65 -19.55 2.40 -12.11
CA ALA A 65 -19.37 3.54 -13.01
C ALA A 65 -20.67 4.37 -13.13
N ASP A 66 -21.80 3.70 -13.30
CA ASP A 66 -23.12 4.34 -13.33
C ASP A 66 -23.48 4.97 -11.97
N ALA A 67 -23.22 4.25 -10.88
CA ALA A 67 -23.44 4.71 -9.52
C ALA A 67 -22.66 6.00 -9.22
N ALA A 68 -21.40 6.10 -9.64
CA ALA A 68 -20.58 7.29 -9.46
C ALA A 68 -21.18 8.53 -10.13
N THR A 69 -21.84 8.36 -11.28
CA THR A 69 -22.54 9.46 -11.96
C THR A 69 -23.82 9.87 -11.22
N LYS A 70 -24.60 8.91 -10.71
CA LYS A 70 -25.77 9.18 -9.88
C LYS A 70 -25.39 9.90 -8.59
N VAL A 71 -24.34 9.43 -7.90
CA VAL A 71 -23.84 10.04 -6.67
C VAL A 71 -23.46 11.49 -6.89
N ARG A 72 -22.73 11.83 -7.95
CA ARG A 72 -22.39 13.25 -8.27
C ARG A 72 -23.65 14.12 -8.43
N THR A 73 -24.64 13.64 -9.17
CA THR A 73 -25.90 14.37 -9.39
C THR A 73 -26.66 14.59 -8.08
N LEU A 74 -26.73 13.54 -7.23
CA LEU A 74 -27.41 13.61 -5.94
C LEU A 74 -26.67 14.51 -4.94
N THR A 75 -25.35 14.46 -4.89
CA THR A 75 -24.53 15.36 -4.06
C THR A 75 -24.80 16.82 -4.39
N GLN A 76 -24.84 17.15 -5.70
CA GLN A 76 -25.17 18.52 -6.16
C GLN A 76 -26.60 18.93 -5.81
N ALA A 77 -27.56 18.03 -6.01
CA ALA A 77 -28.97 18.32 -5.74
C ALA A 77 -29.30 18.49 -4.24
N LEU A 78 -28.64 17.70 -3.39
CA LEU A 78 -28.82 17.75 -1.94
C LEU A 78 -28.03 18.88 -1.29
N GLY A 79 -26.89 19.27 -1.86
CA GLY A 79 -26.07 20.36 -1.36
C GLY A 79 -25.72 20.18 0.12
N ALA A 80 -26.00 21.19 0.94
CA ALA A 80 -25.68 21.17 2.37
C ALA A 80 -26.42 20.08 3.20
N THR A 81 -27.43 19.42 2.63
CA THR A 81 -28.16 18.34 3.33
C THR A 81 -27.62 16.95 3.03
N TYR A 82 -26.60 16.85 2.14
CA TYR A 82 -25.93 15.60 1.82
C TYR A 82 -25.13 15.08 3.02
N ALA A 83 -25.26 13.79 3.31
CA ALA A 83 -24.61 13.15 4.45
C ALA A 83 -23.69 11.97 4.08
N GLY A 84 -23.54 11.71 2.78
CA GLY A 84 -22.71 10.63 2.27
C GLY A 84 -23.47 9.66 1.38
N SER A 85 -22.74 8.75 0.73
CA SER A 85 -23.35 7.70 -0.10
C SER A 85 -22.45 6.47 -0.11
N TRP A 86 -23.07 5.32 -0.37
CA TRP A 86 -22.38 4.05 -0.59
C TRP A 86 -23.14 3.20 -1.59
N VAL A 87 -22.49 2.18 -2.10
CA VAL A 87 -23.07 1.25 -3.06
C VAL A 87 -23.17 -0.15 -2.45
N ASP A 88 -24.25 -0.85 -2.80
CA ASP A 88 -24.35 -2.29 -2.66
C ASP A 88 -24.27 -2.91 -4.06
N PRO A 89 -23.08 -3.37 -4.51
CA PRO A 89 -22.91 -3.91 -5.84
C PRO A 89 -23.64 -5.24 -6.06
N ALA A 90 -23.91 -5.99 -5.00
CA ALA A 90 -24.65 -7.26 -5.07
C ALA A 90 -26.15 -7.02 -5.29
N ALA A 91 -26.72 -6.03 -4.59
CA ALA A 91 -28.10 -5.62 -4.78
C ALA A 91 -28.30 -4.65 -5.97
N GLY A 92 -27.22 -4.12 -6.56
CA GLY A 92 -27.29 -3.10 -7.60
C GLY A 92 -27.92 -1.78 -7.12
N THR A 93 -27.72 -1.42 -5.86
CA THR A 93 -28.36 -0.27 -5.22
C THR A 93 -27.36 0.79 -4.79
N VAL A 94 -27.69 2.05 -5.02
CA VAL A 94 -26.98 3.20 -4.46
C VAL A 94 -27.74 3.69 -3.22
N HIS A 95 -27.06 3.80 -2.10
CA HIS A 95 -27.59 4.42 -0.89
C HIS A 95 -27.09 5.86 -0.78
N VAL A 96 -27.99 6.77 -0.43
CA VAL A 96 -27.67 8.18 -0.21
C VAL A 96 -28.23 8.61 1.13
N ALA A 97 -27.34 8.94 2.06
CA ALA A 97 -27.70 9.52 3.36
C ALA A 97 -27.92 11.02 3.22
N THR A 98 -28.97 11.52 3.84
CA THR A 98 -29.32 12.95 3.83
C THR A 98 -30.23 13.31 5.01
N THR A 99 -30.14 14.56 5.47
CA THR A 99 -31.07 15.11 6.48
C THR A 99 -32.42 15.49 5.87
N THR A 100 -32.59 15.41 4.55
CA THR A 100 -33.83 15.74 3.83
C THR A 100 -34.18 14.67 2.80
N PRO A 101 -34.56 13.44 3.22
CA PRO A 101 -34.78 12.31 2.32
C PRO A 101 -35.85 12.57 1.24
N ASP A 102 -36.85 13.41 1.54
CA ASP A 102 -37.91 13.78 0.61
C ASP A 102 -37.41 14.52 -0.66
N LYS A 103 -36.19 15.03 -0.65
CA LYS A 103 -35.56 15.63 -1.83
C LYS A 103 -35.09 14.59 -2.85
N VAL A 104 -34.86 13.34 -2.44
CA VAL A 104 -34.47 12.23 -3.33
C VAL A 104 -35.73 11.66 -4.00
N ARG A 105 -36.10 12.25 -5.16
CA ARG A 105 -37.33 11.91 -5.87
C ARG A 105 -37.18 12.04 -7.39
N GLY A 106 -38.17 11.54 -8.11
CA GLY A 106 -38.23 11.59 -9.56
C GLY A 106 -37.15 10.71 -10.21
N PRO A 107 -36.60 11.09 -11.37
CA PRO A 107 -35.59 10.32 -12.06
C PRO A 107 -34.31 10.06 -11.25
N MET A 108 -33.97 10.94 -10.30
CA MET A 108 -32.81 10.77 -9.38
C MET A 108 -32.97 9.61 -8.42
N ALA A 109 -34.21 9.22 -8.08
CA ALA A 109 -34.50 8.11 -7.18
C ALA A 109 -34.39 6.73 -7.83
N ALA A 110 -34.24 6.64 -9.16
CA ALA A 110 -34.14 5.37 -9.86
C ALA A 110 -32.89 4.57 -9.46
N GLY A 111 -33.07 3.42 -8.77
CA GLY A 111 -31.99 2.60 -8.24
C GLY A 111 -31.22 3.27 -7.09
N VAL A 112 -31.88 4.16 -6.34
CA VAL A 112 -31.33 4.86 -5.17
C VAL A 112 -32.22 4.63 -3.96
N THR A 113 -31.62 4.30 -2.83
CA THR A 113 -32.28 4.26 -1.52
C THR A 113 -31.87 5.49 -0.72
N ALA A 114 -32.81 6.36 -0.41
CA ALA A 114 -32.58 7.48 0.49
C ALA A 114 -32.58 6.99 1.95
N VAL A 115 -31.56 7.35 2.70
CA VAL A 115 -31.42 7.04 4.13
C VAL A 115 -31.50 8.35 4.90
N ALA A 116 -32.51 8.46 5.78
CA ALA A 116 -32.66 9.60 6.66
C ALA A 116 -31.65 9.53 7.79
N VAL A 117 -30.89 10.61 8.00
CA VAL A 117 -29.86 10.70 9.03
C VAL A 117 -29.92 12.06 9.74
N GLU A 118 -29.27 12.16 10.90
CA GLU A 118 -29.28 13.36 11.74
C GLU A 118 -28.22 14.39 11.34
N ARG A 119 -27.01 13.91 10.88
CA ARG A 119 -25.85 14.75 10.62
C ARG A 119 -25.54 14.79 9.12
N THR A 120 -25.22 15.98 8.64
CA THR A 120 -24.67 16.16 7.29
C THR A 120 -23.25 15.64 7.21
N LEU A 121 -22.72 15.43 6.00
CA LEU A 121 -21.32 15.10 5.81
C LEU A 121 -20.40 16.20 6.37
N ALA A 122 -20.76 17.46 6.17
CA ALA A 122 -20.01 18.60 6.70
C ALA A 122 -19.95 18.62 8.25
N ASP A 123 -21.03 18.21 8.93
CA ASP A 123 -21.02 18.07 10.40
C ASP A 123 -20.03 16.99 10.84
N LEU A 124 -20.04 15.84 10.18
CA LEU A 124 -19.11 14.73 10.47
C LEU A 124 -17.66 15.08 10.15
N GLU A 125 -17.40 15.75 9.03
CA GLU A 125 -16.06 16.25 8.66
C GLU A 125 -15.57 17.29 9.69
N SER A 126 -16.46 18.14 10.23
CA SER A 126 -16.13 19.07 11.31
C SER A 126 -15.73 18.34 12.60
N VAL A 127 -16.37 17.21 12.92
CA VAL A 127 -15.96 16.34 14.04
C VAL A 127 -14.55 15.80 13.78
N GLY A 128 -14.25 15.30 12.56
CA GLY A 128 -12.91 14.83 12.17
C GLY A 128 -11.86 15.92 12.32
N ALA A 129 -12.13 17.13 11.84
CA ALA A 129 -11.22 18.28 11.94
C ALA A 129 -10.91 18.68 13.41
N ARG A 130 -11.86 18.50 14.31
CA ARG A 130 -11.64 18.74 15.74
C ARG A 130 -10.78 17.67 16.39
N LEU A 131 -10.91 16.41 15.96
CA LEU A 131 -10.03 15.32 16.39
C LEU A 131 -8.60 15.57 15.89
N ASP A 132 -8.41 15.98 14.63
CA ASP A 132 -7.11 16.37 14.07
C ASP A 132 -6.44 17.49 14.90
N ALA A 133 -7.21 18.51 15.28
CA ALA A 133 -6.71 19.66 16.03
C ALA A 133 -6.36 19.33 17.50
N ALA A 134 -6.97 18.32 18.10
CA ALA A 134 -6.70 17.90 19.47
C ALA A 134 -5.35 17.18 19.63
N GLY A 135 -4.69 16.81 18.52
CA GLY A 135 -3.43 16.08 18.50
C GLY A 135 -3.62 14.57 18.63
N LEU A 136 -2.63 13.82 18.17
CA LEU A 136 -2.67 12.36 18.07
C LEU A 136 -2.06 11.69 19.30
N PRO A 137 -2.84 11.03 20.17
CA PRO A 137 -2.29 10.08 21.13
C PRO A 137 -1.64 8.89 20.39
N ALA A 138 -0.52 8.37 20.91
CA ALA A 138 0.18 7.24 20.32
C ALA A 138 -0.67 5.96 20.23
N ASP A 139 -1.66 5.85 21.09
CA ASP A 139 -2.54 4.68 21.21
C ASP A 139 -3.88 4.84 20.45
N VAL A 140 -4.01 5.86 19.58
CA VAL A 140 -5.10 5.98 18.62
C VAL A 140 -4.58 5.63 17.23
N ALA A 141 -5.22 4.63 16.60
CA ALA A 141 -4.80 4.09 15.30
C ALA A 141 -5.28 4.95 14.13
N THR A 142 -6.56 5.30 14.14
CA THR A 142 -7.20 6.01 13.03
C THR A 142 -8.53 6.61 13.45
N TRP A 143 -9.05 7.55 12.65
CA TRP A 143 -10.45 7.98 12.65
C TRP A 143 -10.89 8.28 11.23
N TYR A 144 -12.18 8.07 10.99
CA TYR A 144 -12.79 8.31 9.69
C TYR A 144 -14.30 8.50 9.81
N VAL A 145 -14.89 9.16 8.80
CA VAL A 145 -16.34 9.28 8.71
C VAL A 145 -16.92 7.98 8.16
N ASP A 146 -17.74 7.30 8.95
CA ASP A 146 -18.55 6.18 8.47
C ASP A 146 -19.92 6.70 8.05
N VAL A 147 -20.10 6.90 6.77
CA VAL A 147 -21.34 7.40 6.17
C VAL A 147 -22.50 6.42 6.33
N THR A 148 -22.21 5.13 6.53
CA THR A 148 -23.25 4.09 6.68
C THR A 148 -23.94 4.15 8.05
N THR A 149 -23.20 4.53 9.08
CA THR A 149 -23.71 4.70 10.45
C THR A 149 -23.95 6.16 10.83
N ASN A 150 -23.61 7.10 9.95
CA ASN A 150 -23.67 8.55 10.17
C ASN A 150 -22.89 9.00 11.42
N ARG A 151 -21.68 8.45 11.62
CA ARG A 151 -20.80 8.71 12.76
C ARG A 151 -19.34 8.82 12.33
N VAL A 152 -18.51 9.39 13.19
CA VAL A 152 -17.05 9.28 13.07
C VAL A 152 -16.59 8.09 13.90
N VAL A 153 -15.90 7.15 13.27
CA VAL A 153 -15.27 6.04 13.99
C VAL A 153 -13.91 6.51 14.49
N VAL A 154 -13.58 6.26 15.76
CA VAL A 154 -12.26 6.47 16.35
C VAL A 154 -11.77 5.13 16.89
N GLU A 155 -10.64 4.68 16.39
CA GLU A 155 -10.09 3.36 16.66
C GLU A 155 -8.83 3.45 17.53
N ALA A 156 -8.89 2.87 18.73
CA ALA A 156 -7.74 2.76 19.61
C ALA A 156 -6.90 1.51 19.30
N VAL A 157 -5.59 1.58 19.56
CA VAL A 157 -4.68 0.43 19.46
C VAL A 157 -4.79 -0.44 20.70
N GLY A 158 -4.90 -1.75 20.52
CA GLY A 158 -4.97 -2.72 21.60
C GLY A 158 -6.40 -3.20 21.90
N SER A 159 -6.70 -3.46 23.15
CA SER A 159 -7.98 -4.07 23.58
C SER A 159 -8.92 -3.10 24.34
N SER A 160 -8.48 -1.86 24.60
CA SER A 160 -9.27 -0.83 25.29
C SER A 160 -9.53 0.37 24.38
N THR A 161 -10.72 0.97 24.51
CA THR A 161 -11.09 2.21 23.82
C THR A 161 -10.75 3.47 24.63
N ASP A 162 -10.03 3.38 25.75
CA ASP A 162 -9.78 4.51 26.66
C ASP A 162 -9.00 5.65 25.97
N ALA A 163 -8.00 5.32 25.14
CA ALA A 163 -7.25 6.32 24.38
C ALA A 163 -8.15 7.07 23.38
N ALA A 164 -9.03 6.36 22.68
CA ALA A 164 -10.00 6.95 21.76
C ALA A 164 -11.01 7.83 22.51
N ALA A 165 -11.52 7.38 23.67
CA ALA A 165 -12.41 8.16 24.52
C ALA A 165 -11.72 9.43 25.05
N GLY A 166 -10.44 9.34 25.44
CA GLY A 166 -9.62 10.47 25.84
C GLY A 166 -9.47 11.51 24.74
N LEU A 167 -9.19 11.09 23.50
CA LEU A 167 -9.11 11.97 22.34
C LEU A 167 -10.45 12.68 22.07
N VAL A 168 -11.57 11.93 22.08
CA VAL A 168 -12.92 12.48 21.87
C VAL A 168 -13.24 13.55 22.91
N ALA A 169 -12.91 13.29 24.18
CA ALA A 169 -13.11 14.25 25.27
C ALA A 169 -12.23 15.50 25.09
N ALA A 170 -10.95 15.33 24.76
CA ALA A 170 -10.01 16.44 24.52
C ALA A 170 -10.42 17.31 23.32
N ALA A 171 -10.92 16.69 22.25
CA ALA A 171 -11.45 17.39 21.08
C ALA A 171 -12.79 18.10 21.35
N GLY A 172 -13.45 17.81 22.47
CA GLY A 172 -14.76 18.34 22.84
C GLY A 172 -15.85 18.01 21.83
N VAL A 173 -15.76 16.89 21.12
CA VAL A 173 -16.77 16.45 20.15
C VAL A 173 -17.91 15.70 20.84
N PRO A 174 -19.17 15.75 20.30
CA PRO A 174 -20.31 15.05 20.89
C PRO A 174 -20.08 13.52 20.86
N ALA A 175 -20.29 12.86 21.99
CA ALA A 175 -20.08 11.41 22.10
C ALA A 175 -21.04 10.60 21.20
N ASP A 176 -22.24 11.11 20.96
CA ASP A 176 -23.25 10.51 20.08
C ASP A 176 -22.91 10.65 18.58
N ALA A 177 -21.95 11.52 18.23
CA ALA A 177 -21.43 11.65 16.89
C ALA A 177 -20.27 10.67 16.59
N VAL A 178 -19.81 9.90 17.59
CA VAL A 178 -18.62 9.05 17.50
C VAL A 178 -18.96 7.60 17.83
N THR A 179 -18.26 6.67 17.17
CA THR A 179 -18.22 5.26 17.54
C THR A 179 -16.77 4.91 17.92
N LEU A 180 -16.57 4.32 19.09
CA LEU A 180 -15.24 3.88 19.55
C LEU A 180 -15.05 2.40 19.23
N THR A 181 -13.91 2.07 18.60
CA THR A 181 -13.52 0.70 18.27
C THR A 181 -12.07 0.45 18.65
N THR A 182 -11.60 -0.78 18.49
CA THR A 182 -10.21 -1.15 18.74
C THR A 182 -9.60 -1.87 17.54
N SER A 183 -8.30 -1.64 17.31
CA SER A 183 -7.45 -2.40 16.39
C SER A 183 -6.37 -3.12 17.18
N PRO A 184 -6.06 -4.39 16.89
CA PRO A 184 -5.00 -5.11 17.59
C PRO A 184 -3.62 -4.48 17.36
N GLU A 185 -3.41 -3.79 16.23
CA GLU A 185 -2.15 -3.19 15.82
C GLU A 185 -2.33 -1.78 15.25
N ALA A 186 -1.34 -0.92 15.47
CA ALA A 186 -1.30 0.39 14.82
C ALA A 186 -1.01 0.25 13.31
N PRO A 187 -1.61 1.07 12.44
CA PRO A 187 -1.26 1.14 11.04
C PRO A 187 0.22 1.46 10.85
N THR A 188 0.88 0.78 9.94
CA THR A 188 2.28 0.99 9.58
C THR A 188 2.45 1.12 8.08
N THR A 189 3.47 1.88 7.66
CA THR A 189 3.82 1.95 6.24
C THR A 189 4.46 0.65 5.81
N PHE A 190 4.05 0.11 4.67
CA PHE A 190 4.68 -1.05 4.07
C PHE A 190 5.97 -0.63 3.38
N ALA A 191 7.10 -1.26 3.74
CA ALA A 191 8.39 -1.02 3.15
C ALA A 191 9.11 -2.35 2.90
N ASP A 192 9.65 -2.52 1.69
CA ASP A 192 10.50 -3.66 1.40
C ASP A 192 11.89 -3.49 2.04
N VAL A 193 12.36 -4.52 2.73
CA VAL A 193 13.71 -4.57 3.29
C VAL A 193 14.62 -5.23 2.26
N ILE A 194 15.41 -4.39 1.60
CA ILE A 194 16.29 -4.77 0.48
C ILE A 194 17.72 -4.46 0.86
N GLY A 195 18.64 -5.41 0.64
CA GLY A 195 20.06 -5.22 0.90
C GLY A 195 20.64 -3.98 0.20
N GLY A 196 21.54 -3.27 0.87
CA GLY A 196 22.14 -2.03 0.41
C GLY A 196 21.35 -0.76 0.70
N ASN A 197 20.04 -0.84 0.97
CA ASN A 197 19.26 0.34 1.30
C ASN A 197 19.64 0.93 2.67
N ALA A 198 19.46 2.25 2.80
CA ALA A 198 19.69 2.94 4.06
C ALA A 198 18.70 2.51 5.16
N TYR A 199 19.18 2.46 6.40
CA TYR A 199 18.34 2.48 7.58
C TYR A 199 18.99 3.38 8.65
N TYR A 200 18.15 3.82 9.60
CA TYR A 200 18.60 4.78 10.62
C TYR A 200 18.48 4.15 12.00
N ILE A 201 19.46 4.42 12.86
CA ILE A 201 19.56 3.87 14.21
C ILE A 201 19.35 5.01 15.21
N ASN A 202 18.38 4.85 16.13
CA ASN A 202 18.00 5.85 17.14
C ASN A 202 17.85 7.27 16.56
N GLN A 203 17.49 7.40 15.28
CA GLN A 203 17.34 8.65 14.52
C GLN A 203 18.63 9.54 14.43
N THR A 204 19.78 9.02 14.83
CA THR A 204 21.05 9.78 14.89
C THR A 204 22.12 9.30 13.93
N SER A 205 22.13 8.02 13.58
CA SER A 205 23.13 7.44 12.69
C SER A 205 22.49 6.64 11.57
N ARG A 206 23.23 6.47 10.46
CA ARG A 206 22.79 5.75 9.27
C ARG A 206 23.76 4.63 8.93
N CYS A 207 23.21 3.46 8.65
CA CYS A 207 23.90 2.31 8.06
C CYS A 207 23.13 1.76 6.87
N SER A 208 23.59 0.68 6.29
CA SER A 208 23.00 -0.01 5.16
C SER A 208 22.54 -1.40 5.57
N VAL A 209 21.40 -1.82 5.03
CA VAL A 209 20.88 -3.19 5.16
C VAL A 209 21.87 -4.15 4.51
N GLY A 210 22.24 -5.20 5.21
CA GLY A 210 23.02 -6.30 4.65
C GLY A 210 22.15 -7.24 3.81
N PHE A 211 21.69 -8.32 4.41
CA PHE A 211 20.81 -9.28 3.73
C PHE A 211 19.54 -9.51 4.52
N ALA A 212 18.45 -9.67 3.79
CA ALA A 212 17.18 -10.06 4.36
C ALA A 212 17.23 -11.50 4.90
N VAL A 213 16.70 -11.67 6.09
CA VAL A 213 16.52 -12.96 6.76
C VAL A 213 15.08 -13.10 7.20
N GLN A 214 14.65 -14.28 7.60
CA GLN A 214 13.31 -14.47 8.12
C GLN A 214 13.08 -13.56 9.34
N GLY A 215 12.09 -12.65 9.23
CA GLY A 215 11.70 -11.71 10.30
C GLY A 215 12.57 -10.45 10.40
N GLY A 216 13.54 -10.22 9.48
CA GLY A 216 14.37 -9.02 9.54
C GLY A 216 15.54 -8.99 8.57
N PHE A 217 16.67 -8.44 9.02
CA PHE A 217 17.88 -8.34 8.21
C PHE A 217 19.15 -8.42 9.05
N VAL A 218 20.25 -8.85 8.45
CA VAL A 218 21.58 -8.79 9.03
C VAL A 218 22.31 -7.52 8.60
N THR A 219 23.23 -7.04 9.45
CA THR A 219 24.02 -5.81 9.25
C THR A 219 25.29 -5.88 10.09
N ALA A 220 26.08 -4.81 10.13
CA ALA A 220 27.29 -4.73 10.96
C ALA A 220 26.98 -4.47 12.45
N GLY A 221 27.80 -5.02 13.33
CA GLY A 221 27.66 -4.88 14.78
C GLY A 221 27.94 -3.45 15.27
N HIS A 222 28.91 -2.76 14.68
CA HIS A 222 29.25 -1.38 15.03
C HIS A 222 28.11 -0.37 14.68
N CYS A 223 27.12 -0.75 13.86
CA CYS A 223 25.97 0.08 13.53
C CYS A 223 25.04 0.32 14.73
N GLY A 224 24.87 -0.67 15.60
CA GLY A 224 23.99 -0.53 16.75
C GLY A 224 24.14 -1.64 17.79
N ARG A 225 23.81 -1.30 19.02
CA ARG A 225 23.83 -2.26 20.14
C ARG A 225 22.49 -3.00 20.23
N THR A 226 22.48 -4.18 20.82
CA THR A 226 21.26 -4.89 21.17
C THR A 226 20.28 -3.98 21.91
N GLY A 227 19.02 -3.95 21.50
CA GLY A 227 17.97 -3.09 22.02
C GLY A 227 17.82 -1.74 21.28
N ALA A 228 18.80 -1.33 20.47
CA ALA A 228 18.66 -0.11 19.65
C ALA A 228 17.49 -0.21 18.66
N SER A 229 16.75 0.87 18.47
CA SER A 229 15.66 0.95 17.52
C SER A 229 16.14 1.35 16.13
N THR A 230 15.42 0.92 15.09
CA THR A 230 15.66 1.35 13.71
C THR A 230 14.43 1.98 13.09
N THR A 231 14.66 2.82 12.07
CA THR A 231 13.63 3.34 11.17
C THR A 231 14.05 3.14 9.73
N SER A 232 13.06 2.96 8.83
CA SER A 232 13.25 2.75 7.39
C SER A 232 14.15 1.55 7.01
N PRO A 233 13.89 0.33 7.54
CA PRO A 233 12.66 -0.15 8.18
C PRO A 233 12.62 0.01 9.70
N SER A 234 11.40 0.09 10.26
CA SER A 234 11.20 0.02 11.71
C SER A 234 11.56 -1.35 12.26
N GLY A 235 12.36 -1.37 13.33
CA GLY A 235 12.83 -2.62 13.91
C GLY A 235 13.60 -2.42 15.21
N THR A 236 14.20 -3.50 15.70
CA THR A 236 15.02 -3.51 16.90
C THR A 236 16.20 -4.46 16.73
N PHE A 237 17.39 -4.04 17.09
CA PHE A 237 18.57 -4.91 17.18
C PHE A 237 18.33 -6.01 18.22
N ARG A 238 18.29 -7.26 17.80
CA ARG A 238 18.11 -8.42 18.69
C ARG A 238 19.42 -9.08 19.07
N GLY A 239 20.48 -8.82 18.30
CA GLY A 239 21.83 -9.24 18.59
C GLY A 239 22.83 -8.34 17.92
N SER A 240 23.95 -8.09 18.58
CA SER A 240 25.06 -7.30 18.04
C SER A 240 26.37 -7.76 18.71
N SER A 241 27.42 -7.94 17.92
CA SER A 241 28.77 -8.30 18.35
C SER A 241 29.78 -7.40 17.68
N PHE A 242 30.41 -6.53 18.50
CA PHE A 242 31.48 -5.61 18.13
C PHE A 242 32.14 -5.04 19.38
N PRO A 243 33.50 -4.97 19.48
CA PRO A 243 34.50 -5.57 18.59
C PRO A 243 34.64 -7.10 18.79
N GLY A 244 35.65 -7.69 18.19
CA GLY A 244 35.85 -9.16 18.10
C GLY A 244 35.30 -9.67 16.79
N ASN A 245 34.02 -9.59 16.60
CA ASN A 245 33.29 -9.71 15.33
C ASN A 245 32.71 -8.35 14.95
N ASP A 246 32.07 -8.25 13.76
CA ASP A 246 31.34 -7.06 13.37
C ASP A 246 30.01 -7.41 12.69
N TYR A 247 29.11 -8.01 13.44
CA TYR A 247 27.80 -8.43 12.93
C TYR A 247 26.67 -8.15 13.92
N ALA A 248 25.49 -7.94 13.34
CA ALA A 248 24.24 -7.79 14.07
C ALA A 248 23.06 -8.30 13.24
N TRP A 249 21.93 -8.53 13.92
CA TRP A 249 20.67 -8.71 13.24
C TRP A 249 19.58 -7.84 13.85
N VAL A 250 18.70 -7.34 12.98
CA VAL A 250 17.58 -6.48 13.33
C VAL A 250 16.30 -7.23 13.00
N GLN A 251 15.43 -7.40 13.98
CA GLN A 251 14.07 -7.85 13.78
C GLN A 251 13.24 -6.65 13.35
N VAL A 252 12.57 -6.74 12.20
CA VAL A 252 11.67 -5.69 11.72
C VAL A 252 10.28 -5.85 12.31
N ARG A 253 9.55 -4.74 12.41
CA ARG A 253 8.16 -4.73 12.84
C ARG A 253 7.23 -5.08 11.68
N SER A 254 5.96 -5.37 11.99
CA SER A 254 4.86 -5.48 11.01
C SER A 254 4.86 -4.27 10.07
N GLY A 255 4.49 -4.49 8.80
CA GLY A 255 4.56 -3.47 7.75
C GLY A 255 5.87 -3.42 6.98
N SER A 256 6.94 -4.09 7.43
CA SER A 256 8.19 -4.23 6.69
C SER A 256 8.34 -5.66 6.16
N THR A 257 8.58 -5.80 4.85
CA THR A 257 8.71 -7.12 4.20
C THR A 257 10.15 -7.37 3.77
N PRO A 258 10.88 -8.26 4.45
CA PRO A 258 12.20 -8.69 4.02
C PRO A 258 12.14 -9.41 2.67
N ARG A 259 13.02 -9.02 1.73
CA ARG A 259 13.11 -9.57 0.38
C ARG A 259 14.51 -10.14 0.12
N GLY A 260 14.62 -11.29 -0.51
CA GLY A 260 15.89 -11.88 -0.97
C GLY A 260 16.54 -11.10 -2.12
N LEU A 261 16.62 -9.77 -1.97
CA LEU A 261 17.06 -8.83 -3.00
C LEU A 261 18.12 -7.88 -2.46
N VAL A 262 19.01 -7.43 -3.35
CA VAL A 262 20.02 -6.39 -3.07
C VAL A 262 19.90 -5.29 -4.12
N ASN A 263 19.81 -4.04 -3.70
CA ASN A 263 19.71 -2.86 -4.56
C ASN A 263 21.01 -2.68 -5.37
N ASN A 264 20.94 -2.59 -6.69
CA ASN A 264 22.09 -2.35 -7.55
C ASN A 264 22.33 -0.87 -7.86
N TYR A 265 21.50 0.04 -7.30
CA TYR A 265 21.58 1.48 -7.50
C TYR A 265 21.57 1.94 -8.97
N ALA A 266 21.14 1.07 -9.88
CA ALA A 266 20.97 1.34 -11.32
C ALA A 266 19.50 1.16 -11.76
N GLY A 267 18.57 1.33 -10.83
CA GLY A 267 17.13 1.17 -11.07
C GLY A 267 16.61 -0.26 -10.95
N GLY A 268 17.44 -1.19 -10.44
CA GLY A 268 17.06 -2.61 -10.29
C GLY A 268 17.63 -3.25 -9.02
N THR A 269 17.43 -4.56 -8.93
CA THR A 269 17.93 -5.38 -7.81
C THR A 269 18.62 -6.64 -8.31
N VAL A 270 19.51 -7.16 -7.48
CA VAL A 270 20.15 -8.49 -7.64
C VAL A 270 19.41 -9.47 -6.73
N ARG A 271 18.99 -10.60 -7.28
CA ARG A 271 18.39 -11.70 -6.51
C ARG A 271 19.45 -12.39 -5.67
N VAL A 272 19.13 -12.71 -4.44
CA VAL A 272 19.94 -13.58 -3.59
C VAL A 272 19.43 -15.00 -3.73
N THR A 273 20.27 -15.92 -4.22
CA THR A 273 19.89 -17.32 -4.42
C THR A 273 20.58 -18.28 -3.44
N GLY A 274 21.52 -17.77 -2.63
CA GLY A 274 22.26 -18.53 -1.65
C GLY A 274 23.40 -17.75 -1.03
N SER A 275 24.30 -18.45 -0.33
CA SER A 275 25.47 -17.87 0.35
C SER A 275 26.73 -18.73 0.18
N GLN A 276 26.90 -19.33 -1.00
CA GLN A 276 28.12 -20.08 -1.30
C GLN A 276 29.31 -19.13 -1.33
N GLN A 277 30.36 -19.46 -0.57
CA GLN A 277 31.58 -18.65 -0.49
C GLN A 277 32.31 -18.62 -1.84
N ALA A 278 32.68 -17.42 -2.30
CA ALA A 278 33.45 -17.22 -3.51
C ALA A 278 34.93 -17.52 -3.28
N ALA A 279 35.65 -17.89 -4.32
CA ALA A 279 37.09 -18.09 -4.24
C ALA A 279 37.88 -16.76 -4.13
N VAL A 280 39.11 -16.79 -3.62
CA VAL A 280 40.05 -15.67 -3.71
C VAL A 280 40.28 -15.35 -5.18
N GLY A 281 40.29 -14.05 -5.53
CA GLY A 281 40.36 -13.56 -6.92
C GLY A 281 39.00 -13.39 -7.59
N ALA A 282 37.92 -13.95 -7.03
CA ALA A 282 36.58 -13.81 -7.59
C ALA A 282 36.09 -12.34 -7.56
N TYR A 283 35.32 -11.96 -8.58
CA TYR A 283 34.64 -10.67 -8.61
C TYR A 283 33.51 -10.64 -7.61
N VAL A 284 33.43 -9.55 -6.88
CA VAL A 284 32.38 -9.26 -5.91
C VAL A 284 31.92 -7.82 -6.04
N CYS A 285 30.65 -7.58 -5.72
CA CYS A 285 30.08 -6.23 -5.71
C CYS A 285 29.45 -5.94 -4.36
N ARG A 286 29.62 -4.71 -3.90
CA ARG A 286 29.02 -4.19 -2.69
C ARG A 286 27.86 -3.24 -3.02
N SER A 287 26.78 -3.35 -2.26
CA SER A 287 25.68 -2.40 -2.23
C SER A 287 25.66 -1.68 -0.89
N GLY A 288 25.59 -0.34 -0.93
CA GLY A 288 25.52 0.48 0.27
C GLY A 288 24.96 1.88 0.00
N SER A 289 24.37 2.48 1.00
CA SER A 289 23.51 3.65 0.89
C SER A 289 24.23 4.98 0.64
N THR A 290 25.55 5.01 0.73
CA THR A 290 26.35 6.21 0.47
C THR A 290 26.92 6.21 -0.94
N THR A 291 27.64 5.15 -1.33
CA THR A 291 28.36 5.11 -2.60
C THR A 291 27.71 4.18 -3.63
N GLY A 292 26.55 3.61 -3.32
CA GLY A 292 25.75 2.78 -4.22
C GLY A 292 26.40 1.42 -4.49
N TRP A 293 26.47 1.04 -5.76
CA TRP A 293 27.00 -0.23 -6.24
C TRP A 293 28.46 -0.11 -6.64
N ARG A 294 29.34 -0.85 -5.96
CA ARG A 294 30.80 -0.85 -6.23
C ARG A 294 31.31 -2.27 -6.29
N CYS A 295 32.20 -2.54 -7.23
CA CYS A 295 32.73 -3.89 -7.46
C CYS A 295 34.27 -3.93 -7.33
N GLY A 296 34.79 -5.12 -7.11
CA GLY A 296 36.19 -5.41 -6.98
C GLY A 296 36.43 -6.92 -6.90
N THR A 297 37.49 -7.34 -6.23
CA THR A 297 37.87 -8.77 -6.10
C THR A 297 38.10 -9.14 -4.65
N VAL A 298 37.82 -10.40 -4.29
CA VAL A 298 38.22 -11.00 -3.03
C VAL A 298 39.74 -11.16 -3.00
N GLN A 299 40.41 -10.62 -1.99
CA GLN A 299 41.85 -10.71 -1.82
C GLN A 299 42.26 -11.78 -0.80
N ALA A 300 41.49 -11.91 0.28
CA ALA A 300 41.80 -12.88 1.33
C ALA A 300 40.55 -13.12 2.20
N TYR A 301 40.57 -14.24 2.89
CA TYR A 301 39.66 -14.58 4.00
C TYR A 301 40.43 -14.59 5.32
N ASN A 302 39.69 -14.63 6.42
CA ASN A 302 40.23 -14.64 7.80
C ASN A 302 41.15 -13.45 8.12
N ALA A 303 40.91 -12.30 7.51
CA ALA A 303 41.64 -11.09 7.79
C ALA A 303 41.27 -10.53 9.18
N SER A 304 42.28 -9.98 9.90
CA SER A 304 42.07 -9.26 11.14
C SER A 304 42.35 -7.77 10.92
N VAL A 305 41.46 -6.92 11.45
CA VAL A 305 41.57 -5.47 11.33
C VAL A 305 41.51 -4.84 12.70
N ARG A 306 42.42 -3.92 12.96
CA ARG A 306 42.43 -3.14 14.21
C ARG A 306 41.72 -1.81 13.95
N TYR A 307 40.55 -1.65 14.52
CA TYR A 307 39.81 -0.39 14.61
C TYR A 307 40.18 0.34 15.91
N ALA A 308 39.72 1.59 16.06
CA ALA A 308 39.90 2.35 17.30
C ALA A 308 39.22 1.68 18.50
N GLU A 309 38.08 1.03 18.27
CA GLU A 309 37.23 0.35 19.26
C GLU A 309 37.79 -1.05 19.62
N GLY A 310 38.66 -1.62 18.80
CA GLY A 310 39.25 -2.95 19.03
C GLY A 310 39.53 -3.71 17.74
N THR A 311 40.03 -4.94 17.89
CA THR A 311 40.33 -5.83 16.76
C THR A 311 39.09 -6.63 16.38
N VAL A 312 38.84 -6.74 15.08
CA VAL A 312 37.84 -7.62 14.46
C VAL A 312 38.57 -8.65 13.60
N SER A 313 38.25 -9.91 13.74
CA SER A 313 38.90 -11.03 13.04
C SER A 313 37.91 -11.80 12.16
N GLY A 314 38.44 -12.67 11.28
CA GLY A 314 37.61 -13.53 10.43
C GLY A 314 37.04 -12.84 9.19
N LEU A 315 37.48 -11.64 8.88
CA LEU A 315 36.90 -10.82 7.81
C LEU A 315 37.35 -11.24 6.40
N ILE A 316 36.47 -10.94 5.41
CA ILE A 316 36.78 -10.99 3.97
C ILE A 316 37.47 -9.68 3.60
N ARG A 317 38.67 -9.74 3.03
CA ARG A 317 39.39 -8.59 2.49
C ARG A 317 39.15 -8.48 1.00
N THR A 318 38.82 -7.29 0.51
CA THR A 318 38.52 -7.04 -0.92
C THR A 318 39.18 -5.76 -1.43
N THR A 319 39.21 -5.58 -2.76
CA THR A 319 39.56 -4.32 -3.41
C THR A 319 38.36 -3.39 -3.62
N VAL A 320 37.17 -3.75 -3.14
CA VAL A 320 35.97 -2.92 -3.22
C VAL A 320 36.15 -1.68 -2.33
N CYS A 321 35.78 -0.50 -2.82
CA CYS A 321 35.76 0.70 -1.98
C CYS A 321 34.45 0.81 -1.16
N ALA A 322 34.51 1.51 -0.04
CA ALA A 322 33.36 1.87 0.78
C ALA A 322 33.60 3.19 1.52
N GLU A 323 32.53 3.87 1.89
CA GLU A 323 32.56 5.11 2.67
C GLU A 323 31.58 5.06 3.84
N ARG A 324 31.66 6.06 4.74
CA ARG A 324 30.76 6.13 5.91
C ARG A 324 29.29 6.09 5.50
N GLY A 325 28.51 5.24 6.15
CA GLY A 325 27.12 4.96 5.84
C GLY A 325 26.89 3.74 4.93
N ASP A 326 27.93 3.23 4.25
CA ASP A 326 27.91 1.93 3.57
C ASP A 326 28.04 0.74 4.54
N SER A 327 28.36 1.01 5.81
CA SER A 327 28.46 0.04 6.90
C SER A 327 27.25 -0.88 6.95
N GLY A 328 27.48 -2.17 7.11
CA GLY A 328 26.44 -3.20 7.12
C GLY A 328 25.90 -3.61 5.76
N GLY A 329 26.19 -2.86 4.68
CA GLY A 329 25.72 -3.13 3.31
C GLY A 329 26.19 -4.45 2.74
N SER A 330 25.46 -4.97 1.76
CA SER A 330 25.63 -6.31 1.18
C SER A 330 26.89 -6.44 0.33
N LEU A 331 27.64 -7.53 0.47
CA LEU A 331 28.64 -8.00 -0.51
C LEU A 331 28.11 -9.25 -1.20
N VAL A 332 28.08 -9.27 -2.53
CA VAL A 332 27.61 -10.39 -3.32
C VAL A 332 28.65 -10.83 -4.35
N ALA A 333 28.71 -12.15 -4.64
CA ALA A 333 29.38 -12.74 -5.78
C ALA A 333 28.30 -13.29 -6.73
N GLY A 334 28.01 -12.57 -7.81
CA GLY A 334 26.82 -12.87 -8.62
C GLY A 334 25.55 -12.77 -7.76
N THR A 335 24.85 -13.89 -7.59
CA THR A 335 23.64 -13.99 -6.75
C THR A 335 23.91 -14.56 -5.35
N GLN A 336 25.17 -14.82 -4.99
CA GLN A 336 25.52 -15.43 -3.71
C GLN A 336 25.92 -14.37 -2.68
N ALA A 337 25.24 -14.33 -1.54
CA ALA A 337 25.57 -13.48 -0.41
C ALA A 337 26.94 -13.86 0.17
N GLN A 338 27.83 -12.90 0.36
CA GLN A 338 29.17 -13.13 0.88
C GLN A 338 29.36 -12.58 2.30
N GLY A 339 29.01 -11.32 2.52
CA GLY A 339 29.25 -10.68 3.79
C GLY A 339 28.59 -9.31 3.89
N VAL A 340 28.75 -8.66 5.06
CA VAL A 340 28.27 -7.30 5.33
C VAL A 340 29.46 -6.36 5.58
N THR A 341 29.38 -5.13 5.12
CA THR A 341 30.46 -4.14 5.20
C THR A 341 30.82 -3.85 6.65
N SER A 342 32.05 -4.13 7.05
CA SER A 342 32.63 -3.80 8.35
C SER A 342 33.31 -2.43 8.31
N GLY A 343 34.39 -2.31 7.59
CA GLY A 343 35.14 -1.08 7.46
C GLY A 343 36.25 -1.19 6.42
N GLY A 344 37.04 -0.14 6.27
CA GLY A 344 38.08 -0.15 5.24
C GLY A 344 39.02 1.05 5.31
N SER A 345 39.85 1.16 4.28
CA SER A 345 40.78 2.28 4.04
C SER A 345 40.70 2.75 2.60
N GLY A 346 41.06 4.01 2.34
CA GLY A 346 40.91 4.67 1.04
C GLY A 346 39.52 5.24 0.83
N SER A 347 39.13 5.51 -0.40
CA SER A 347 37.86 6.08 -0.79
C SER A 347 37.39 5.54 -2.15
N CYS A 348 36.14 5.79 -2.51
CA CYS A 348 35.64 5.38 -3.84
C CYS A 348 36.15 6.28 -4.99
N SER A 349 36.80 7.40 -4.70
CA SER A 349 37.46 8.25 -5.70
C SER A 349 38.93 7.86 -5.96
N SER A 350 39.65 7.34 -4.95
CA SER A 350 41.06 6.98 -5.03
C SER A 350 41.35 5.48 -5.04
N GLY A 351 40.31 4.67 -4.91
CA GLY A 351 40.42 3.24 -4.63
C GLY A 351 40.55 2.94 -3.14
N GLY A 352 40.19 1.73 -2.75
CA GLY A 352 40.19 1.37 -1.34
C GLY A 352 40.28 -0.15 -1.11
N THR A 353 40.50 -0.49 0.15
CA THR A 353 40.38 -1.85 0.67
C THR A 353 39.23 -1.87 1.65
N THR A 354 38.28 -2.75 1.46
CA THR A 354 37.15 -2.91 2.39
C THR A 354 37.11 -4.34 2.92
N TYR A 355 36.77 -4.44 4.18
CA TYR A 355 36.62 -5.66 4.94
C TYR A 355 35.15 -5.93 5.21
N PHE A 356 34.75 -7.21 5.12
CA PHE A 356 33.37 -7.64 5.29
C PHE A 356 33.29 -8.79 6.29
N GLN A 357 32.30 -8.72 7.17
CA GLN A 357 31.97 -9.84 8.03
C GLN A 357 31.25 -10.92 7.24
N PRO A 358 31.71 -12.19 7.23
CA PRO A 358 31.07 -13.26 6.45
C PRO A 358 29.60 -13.48 6.84
N VAL A 359 28.70 -13.56 5.86
CA VAL A 359 27.27 -13.72 6.13
C VAL A 359 26.92 -15.03 6.80
N ASN A 360 27.60 -16.13 6.40
CA ASN A 360 27.32 -17.46 6.96
C ASN A 360 27.62 -17.54 8.47
N GLU A 361 28.63 -16.81 8.93
CA GLU A 361 28.94 -16.70 10.35
C GLU A 361 27.80 -15.99 11.11
N ILE A 362 27.25 -14.93 10.54
CA ILE A 362 26.10 -14.19 11.14
C ILE A 362 24.88 -15.11 11.22
N LEU A 363 24.57 -15.80 10.10
CA LEU A 363 23.42 -16.71 10.05
C LEU A 363 23.54 -17.82 11.11
N GLN A 364 24.75 -18.38 11.29
CA GLN A 364 25.03 -19.41 12.28
C GLN A 364 24.94 -18.86 13.72
N ALA A 365 25.54 -17.69 13.96
CA ALA A 365 25.59 -17.09 15.32
C ALA A 365 24.21 -16.80 15.89
N TYR A 366 23.25 -16.42 15.04
CA TYR A 366 21.89 -16.07 15.46
C TYR A 366 20.82 -17.10 15.04
N GLY A 367 21.19 -18.23 14.42
CA GLY A 367 20.24 -19.23 13.96
C GLY A 367 19.28 -18.71 12.90
N LEU A 368 19.75 -17.82 12.01
CA LEU A 368 18.92 -17.15 11.04
C LEU A 368 18.87 -17.89 9.71
N ARG A 369 17.76 -17.71 8.99
CA ARG A 369 17.57 -18.21 7.63
C ARG A 369 17.66 -17.05 6.64
N LEU A 370 18.64 -17.12 5.73
CA LEU A 370 18.76 -16.19 4.60
C LEU A 370 17.51 -16.29 3.71
N LEU A 371 16.94 -15.15 3.34
CA LEU A 371 15.88 -15.13 2.34
C LEU A 371 16.50 -15.15 0.94
N THR A 372 15.97 -16.05 0.12
CA THR A 372 16.31 -16.20 -1.31
C THR A 372 15.09 -15.89 -2.17
N SER A 373 15.30 -15.50 -3.43
CA SER A 373 14.25 -15.16 -4.39
C SER A 373 14.52 -15.74 -5.78
#